data_e7cb5b48ee4e0bb39a8e437c56cf7073
#
_entry.id   e7cb5b48ee4e0bb39a8e437c56cf7073
#
_cell.length_a   1.000
_cell.length_b   1.000
_cell.length_c   1.000
_cell.angle_alpha   90.00
_cell.angle_beta   90.00
_cell.angle_gamma   90.00
#
_symmetry.space_group_name_H-M   'P 1'
#
loop_
_entity.id
_entity.type
_entity.pdbx_description
1 polymer ?
#
loop_
_entity_poly.entity_id
_entity_poly.type
_entity_poly.pdbx_seq_one_letter_code
_entity_poly.pdbx_strand_id
1 'polypeptide(L)'
;MVKATIEDVAVEAGVSVATVDRVLNGRAAVRPQTADRVEKAIRRLNYQPDRLAARLARAREYRFCFILPEGSNAFMATLAEAVQTEALRMEREKVVIDLLHTDVFDAQQLATTLDTIGSIYDGVAVVALDHPRVREALNALAERGVSVVTLVSDVPSSKRVHYVGIDNSAAGRTAATLMGRYLSDRRGKVGLIAGSLSLRDHIERQFGFEQVLTHEYPNLQVLPVRESRDDW
;
A
#
# COMPACT_ATOMS: atom_id res chain seq x y z
N MET A 1 27.65 -13.85 -22.20
CA MET A 1 28.20 -14.25 -20.89
C MET A 1 27.13 -15.02 -20.15
N VAL A 2 27.43 -16.22 -19.66
CA VAL A 2 26.51 -16.99 -18.84
C VAL A 2 26.40 -16.29 -17.48
N LYS A 3 25.18 -16.03 -17.03
CA LYS A 3 24.92 -15.38 -15.73
C LYS A 3 25.22 -16.39 -14.62
N ALA A 4 26.04 -16.02 -13.62
CA ALA A 4 26.37 -16.90 -12.50
C ALA A 4 25.08 -17.33 -11.76
N THR A 5 25.02 -18.57 -11.33
CA THR A 5 23.91 -19.19 -10.60
C THR A 5 24.21 -19.30 -9.10
N ILE A 6 23.22 -19.64 -8.28
CA ILE A 6 23.43 -19.88 -6.85
C ILE A 6 24.32 -21.11 -6.60
N GLU A 7 24.27 -22.09 -7.50
CA GLU A 7 25.13 -23.27 -7.49
C GLU A 7 26.59 -22.88 -7.71
N ASP A 8 26.88 -21.94 -8.62
CA ASP A 8 28.24 -21.45 -8.86
C ASP A 8 28.80 -20.75 -7.61
N VAL A 9 27.97 -19.96 -6.93
CA VAL A 9 28.34 -19.31 -5.66
C VAL A 9 28.63 -20.37 -4.58
N ALA A 10 27.82 -21.42 -4.49
CA ALA A 10 28.01 -22.50 -3.52
C ALA A 10 29.32 -23.25 -3.75
N VAL A 11 29.64 -23.56 -5.01
CA VAL A 11 30.92 -24.19 -5.42
C VAL A 11 32.09 -23.28 -5.08
N GLU A 12 32.07 -22.01 -5.49
CA GLU A 12 33.15 -21.02 -5.26
C GLU A 12 33.37 -20.78 -3.76
N ALA A 13 32.30 -20.72 -2.96
CA ALA A 13 32.38 -20.54 -1.52
C ALA A 13 32.72 -21.84 -0.76
N GLY A 14 32.66 -23.01 -1.40
CA GLY A 14 32.86 -24.34 -0.78
C GLY A 14 31.82 -24.63 0.30
N VAL A 15 30.54 -24.37 0.01
CA VAL A 15 29.40 -24.58 0.92
C VAL A 15 28.21 -25.17 0.15
N SER A 16 27.18 -25.60 0.88
CA SER A 16 25.92 -26.02 0.24
C SER A 16 25.12 -24.83 -0.25
N VAL A 17 24.28 -25.03 -1.29
CA VAL A 17 23.30 -24.05 -1.79
C VAL A 17 22.40 -23.54 -0.66
N ALA A 18 21.98 -24.41 0.27
CA ALA A 18 21.20 -24.03 1.43
C ALA A 18 21.93 -23.05 2.37
N THR A 19 23.27 -23.15 2.44
CA THR A 19 24.09 -22.20 3.23
C THR A 19 24.16 -20.83 2.53
N VAL A 20 24.30 -20.82 1.21
CA VAL A 20 24.26 -19.59 0.40
C VAL A 20 22.89 -18.89 0.56
N ASP A 21 21.79 -19.64 0.46
CA ASP A 21 20.42 -19.10 0.66
C ASP A 21 20.22 -18.49 2.05
N ARG A 22 20.77 -19.11 3.10
CA ARG A 22 20.72 -18.55 4.47
C ARG A 22 21.47 -17.24 4.60
N VAL A 23 22.66 -17.11 3.99
CA VAL A 23 23.45 -15.88 3.99
C VAL A 23 22.72 -14.78 3.21
N LEU A 24 22.22 -15.07 2.01
CA LEU A 24 21.50 -14.10 1.17
C LEU A 24 20.23 -13.57 1.82
N ASN A 25 19.54 -14.38 2.60
CA ASN A 25 18.27 -14.01 3.25
C ASN A 25 18.43 -13.59 4.72
N GLY A 26 19.65 -13.44 5.24
CA GLY A 26 19.90 -13.02 6.63
C GLY A 26 19.32 -13.96 7.68
N ARG A 27 19.10 -15.26 7.34
CA ARG A 27 18.49 -16.23 8.25
C ARG A 27 19.54 -16.72 9.25
N ALA A 28 19.15 -16.82 10.53
CA ALA A 28 20.03 -17.13 11.65
C ALA A 28 20.84 -18.42 11.49
N ALA A 29 22.04 -18.47 12.17
CA ALA A 29 22.93 -19.60 12.33
C ALA A 29 23.92 -19.92 11.19
N VAL A 30 24.43 -18.93 10.47
CA VAL A 30 25.65 -19.13 9.66
C VAL A 30 26.85 -18.57 10.44
N ARG A 31 27.94 -19.37 10.56
CA ARG A 31 29.19 -18.92 11.21
C ARG A 31 29.76 -17.71 10.46
N PRO A 32 30.30 -16.66 11.15
CA PRO A 32 30.80 -15.44 10.50
C PRO A 32 31.83 -15.72 9.38
N GLN A 33 32.74 -16.65 9.59
CA GLN A 33 33.73 -17.05 8.58
C GLN A 33 33.10 -17.66 7.31
N THR A 34 31.99 -18.37 7.49
CA THR A 34 31.25 -18.96 6.36
C THR A 34 30.48 -17.91 5.59
N ALA A 35 29.87 -16.94 6.31
CA ALA A 35 29.18 -15.82 5.68
C ALA A 35 30.17 -14.96 4.84
N ASP A 36 31.34 -14.64 5.37
CA ASP A 36 32.38 -13.88 4.66
C ASP A 36 32.86 -14.59 3.36
N ARG A 37 33.00 -15.93 3.41
CA ARG A 37 33.35 -16.73 2.20
C ARG A 37 32.27 -16.61 1.12
N VAL A 38 31.01 -16.73 1.52
CA VAL A 38 29.87 -16.61 0.60
C VAL A 38 29.79 -15.20 0.01
N GLU A 39 29.95 -14.16 0.81
CA GLU A 39 29.95 -12.77 0.31
C GLU A 39 31.11 -12.49 -0.65
N LYS A 40 32.28 -13.04 -0.40
CA LYS A 40 33.43 -12.96 -1.33
C LYS A 40 33.13 -13.64 -2.65
N ALA A 41 32.53 -14.82 -2.63
CA ALA A 41 32.12 -15.55 -3.82
C ALA A 41 31.07 -14.78 -4.64
N ILE A 42 30.05 -14.19 -3.99
CA ILE A 42 29.04 -13.33 -4.62
C ILE A 42 29.69 -12.18 -5.37
N ARG A 43 30.62 -11.46 -4.71
CA ARG A 43 31.33 -10.32 -5.33
C ARG A 43 32.20 -10.76 -6.50
N ARG A 44 32.92 -11.89 -6.36
CA ARG A 44 33.86 -12.38 -7.37
C ARG A 44 33.15 -12.85 -8.65
N LEU A 45 32.00 -13.48 -8.50
CA LEU A 45 31.17 -13.96 -9.59
C LEU A 45 30.20 -12.90 -10.13
N ASN A 46 30.20 -11.71 -9.55
CA ASN A 46 29.18 -10.68 -9.81
C ASN A 46 27.76 -11.25 -9.77
N TYR A 47 27.52 -12.17 -8.82
CA TYR A 47 26.25 -12.86 -8.70
C TYR A 47 25.18 -11.86 -8.21
N GLN A 48 24.10 -11.79 -8.95
CA GLN A 48 22.89 -11.07 -8.56
C GLN A 48 21.79 -12.12 -8.31
N PRO A 49 21.20 -12.18 -7.11
CA PRO A 49 20.10 -13.08 -6.83
C PRO A 49 18.98 -12.89 -7.84
N ASP A 50 18.69 -13.92 -8.61
CA ASP A 50 17.52 -13.93 -9.47
C ASP A 50 16.30 -14.21 -8.60
N ARG A 51 15.59 -13.13 -8.25
CA ARG A 51 14.37 -13.25 -7.44
C ARG A 51 13.30 -14.10 -8.11
N LEU A 52 13.26 -14.11 -9.45
CA LEU A 52 12.37 -14.95 -10.24
C LEU A 52 12.74 -16.42 -10.15
N ALA A 53 14.03 -16.75 -10.34
CA ALA A 53 14.51 -18.12 -10.21
C ALA A 53 14.31 -18.67 -8.78
N ALA A 54 14.58 -17.87 -7.75
CA ALA A 54 14.33 -18.23 -6.35
C ALA A 54 12.83 -18.46 -6.03
N ARG A 55 11.92 -17.68 -6.64
CA ARG A 55 10.47 -17.87 -6.53
C ARG A 55 10.01 -19.12 -7.27
N LEU A 56 10.52 -19.36 -8.47
CA LEU A 56 10.22 -20.56 -9.27
C LEU A 56 10.68 -21.86 -8.58
N ALA A 57 11.87 -21.83 -7.95
CA ALA A 57 12.40 -22.98 -7.20
C ALA A 57 11.58 -23.30 -5.95
N ARG A 58 10.93 -22.32 -5.32
CA ARG A 58 10.05 -22.53 -4.14
C ARG A 58 8.68 -23.11 -4.51
N ALA A 59 8.31 -23.18 -5.79
CA ALA A 59 7.02 -23.67 -6.30
C ALA A 59 5.77 -23.01 -5.66
N ARG A 60 5.94 -21.96 -4.83
CA ARG A 60 4.86 -21.29 -4.10
C ARG A 60 4.24 -20.21 -4.95
N GLU A 61 2.93 -20.27 -5.13
CA GLU A 61 2.10 -19.19 -5.63
C GLU A 61 1.80 -18.21 -4.49
N TYR A 62 1.90 -16.91 -4.76
CA TYR A 62 1.50 -15.87 -3.84
C TYR A 62 0.17 -15.30 -4.28
N ARG A 63 -0.73 -15.09 -3.34
CA ARG A 63 -2.07 -14.55 -3.62
C ARG A 63 -2.30 -13.26 -2.85
N PHE A 64 -2.69 -12.23 -3.57
CA PHE A 64 -3.03 -10.93 -3.01
C PHE A 64 -4.45 -10.54 -3.39
N CYS A 65 -5.13 -9.83 -2.51
CA CYS A 65 -6.45 -9.29 -2.75
C CYS A 65 -6.41 -7.77 -2.66
N PHE A 66 -6.92 -7.09 -3.67
CA PHE A 66 -7.18 -5.66 -3.63
C PHE A 66 -8.67 -5.43 -3.39
N ILE A 67 -9.00 -4.60 -2.38
CA ILE A 67 -10.38 -4.24 -2.05
C ILE A 67 -10.54 -2.75 -2.27
N LEU A 68 -11.32 -2.40 -3.29
CA LEU A 68 -11.58 -1.03 -3.71
C LEU A 68 -13.05 -0.68 -3.50
N PRO A 69 -13.39 0.64 -3.40
CA PRO A 69 -14.76 1.08 -3.33
C PRO A 69 -15.57 0.66 -4.55
N GLU A 70 -16.85 0.37 -4.33
CA GLU A 70 -17.86 0.41 -5.39
C GLU A 70 -18.14 1.85 -5.79
N GLY A 71 -18.57 2.08 -7.05
CA GLY A 71 -19.01 3.39 -7.52
C GLY A 71 -18.33 3.89 -8.79
N SER A 72 -18.65 5.13 -9.15
CA SER A 72 -18.27 5.77 -10.42
C SER A 72 -17.03 6.66 -10.35
N ASN A 73 -16.30 6.67 -9.20
CA ASN A 73 -15.13 7.52 -9.01
C ASN A 73 -14.03 7.19 -10.03
N ALA A 74 -13.70 8.14 -10.91
CA ALA A 74 -12.75 7.95 -12.00
C ALA A 74 -11.32 7.58 -11.51
N PHE A 75 -10.89 8.10 -10.35
CA PHE A 75 -9.60 7.73 -9.76
C PHE A 75 -9.59 6.26 -9.35
N MET A 76 -10.66 5.80 -8.70
CA MET A 76 -10.77 4.39 -8.28
C MET A 76 -10.87 3.45 -9.48
N ALA A 77 -11.56 3.86 -10.57
CA ALA A 77 -11.59 3.11 -11.82
C ALA A 77 -10.17 2.98 -12.43
N THR A 78 -9.42 4.08 -12.49
CA THR A 78 -8.02 4.07 -12.98
C THR A 78 -7.12 3.19 -12.09
N LEU A 79 -7.32 3.22 -10.78
CA LEU A 79 -6.58 2.34 -9.85
C LEU A 79 -6.92 0.88 -10.10
N ALA A 80 -8.20 0.55 -10.30
CA ALA A 80 -8.64 -0.81 -10.60
C ALA A 80 -8.03 -1.32 -11.93
N GLU A 81 -8.02 -0.51 -12.98
CA GLU A 81 -7.38 -0.84 -14.25
C GLU A 81 -5.87 -1.08 -14.10
N ALA A 82 -5.20 -0.25 -13.31
CA ALA A 82 -3.78 -0.42 -13.02
C ALA A 82 -3.50 -1.74 -12.28
N VAL A 83 -4.33 -2.09 -11.28
CA VAL A 83 -4.23 -3.36 -10.54
C VAL A 83 -4.44 -4.55 -11.49
N GLN A 84 -5.46 -4.50 -12.35
CA GLN A 84 -5.73 -5.58 -13.32
C GLN A 84 -4.58 -5.74 -14.33
N THR A 85 -4.02 -4.63 -14.79
CA THR A 85 -2.87 -4.65 -15.72
C THR A 85 -1.65 -5.30 -15.08
N GLU A 86 -1.35 -4.95 -13.83
CA GLU A 86 -0.24 -5.57 -13.09
C GLU A 86 -0.54 -7.03 -12.72
N ALA A 87 -1.80 -7.39 -12.45
CA ALA A 87 -2.18 -8.77 -12.20
C ALA A 87 -1.78 -9.69 -13.37
N LEU A 88 -2.15 -9.31 -14.60
CA LEU A 88 -1.79 -10.06 -15.81
C LEU A 88 -0.26 -10.18 -16.00
N ARG A 89 0.47 -9.12 -15.66
CA ARG A 89 1.93 -9.11 -15.74
C ARG A 89 2.58 -10.04 -14.72
N MET A 90 2.00 -10.08 -13.51
CA MET A 90 2.53 -10.82 -12.36
C MET A 90 2.22 -12.33 -12.40
N GLU A 91 1.26 -12.78 -13.22
CA GLU A 91 0.94 -14.22 -13.38
C GLU A 91 2.17 -15.06 -13.72
N ARG A 92 3.05 -14.55 -14.60
CA ARG A 92 4.30 -15.22 -14.97
C ARG A 92 5.28 -15.35 -13.80
N GLU A 93 5.09 -14.56 -12.76
CA GLU A 93 5.87 -14.58 -11.52
C GLU A 93 5.23 -15.45 -10.43
N LYS A 94 4.17 -16.21 -10.76
CA LYS A 94 3.37 -16.97 -9.80
C LYS A 94 2.76 -16.08 -8.70
N VAL A 95 2.31 -14.90 -9.09
CA VAL A 95 1.54 -14.00 -8.24
C VAL A 95 0.15 -13.87 -8.82
N VAL A 96 -0.84 -14.22 -8.04
CA VAL A 96 -2.26 -14.05 -8.35
C VAL A 96 -2.76 -12.83 -7.60
N ILE A 97 -3.42 -11.92 -8.30
CA ILE A 97 -4.01 -10.72 -7.73
C ILE A 97 -5.50 -10.75 -8.03
N ASP A 98 -6.29 -10.85 -6.99
CA ASP A 98 -7.76 -10.75 -7.06
C ASP A 98 -8.19 -9.32 -6.72
N LEU A 99 -9.16 -8.80 -7.45
CA LEU A 99 -9.76 -7.48 -7.24
C LEU A 99 -11.21 -7.64 -6.77
N LEU A 100 -11.51 -7.13 -5.60
CA LEU A 100 -12.86 -7.09 -5.02
C LEU A 100 -13.33 -5.65 -4.90
N HIS A 101 -14.63 -5.44 -5.12
CA HIS A 101 -15.29 -4.17 -4.87
C HIS A 101 -16.29 -4.34 -3.73
N THR A 102 -16.38 -3.33 -2.85
CA THR A 102 -17.31 -3.30 -1.73
C THR A 102 -17.66 -1.86 -1.39
N ASP A 103 -18.79 -1.65 -0.72
CA ASP A 103 -19.07 -0.35 -0.13
C ASP A 103 -18.13 -0.10 1.07
N VAL A 104 -17.07 0.66 0.82
CA VAL A 104 -16.09 1.02 1.87
C VAL A 104 -16.62 2.08 2.83
N PHE A 105 -17.73 2.75 2.51
CA PHE A 105 -18.39 3.73 3.40
C PHE A 105 -19.28 3.05 4.43
N ASP A 106 -19.64 1.78 4.22
CA ASP A 106 -20.32 0.92 5.21
C ASP A 106 -19.28 0.09 5.97
N ALA A 107 -19.03 0.49 7.24
CA ALA A 107 -18.07 -0.19 8.11
C ALA A 107 -18.40 -1.67 8.37
N GLN A 108 -19.69 -2.01 8.41
CA GLN A 108 -20.13 -3.38 8.63
C GLN A 108 -19.93 -4.24 7.39
N GLN A 109 -20.26 -3.70 6.21
CA GLN A 109 -20.06 -4.40 4.94
C GLN A 109 -18.57 -4.63 4.68
N LEU A 110 -17.74 -3.58 4.85
CA LEU A 110 -16.30 -3.71 4.69
C LEU A 110 -15.70 -4.71 5.66
N ALA A 111 -16.08 -4.68 6.94
CA ALA A 111 -15.60 -5.65 7.92
C ALA A 111 -16.02 -7.08 7.56
N THR A 112 -17.26 -7.29 7.12
CA THR A 112 -17.74 -8.61 6.67
C THR A 112 -16.93 -9.11 5.47
N THR A 113 -16.62 -8.24 4.50
CA THR A 113 -15.76 -8.58 3.36
C THR A 113 -14.37 -9.02 3.84
N LEU A 114 -13.75 -8.26 4.76
CA LEU A 114 -12.45 -8.59 5.34
C LEU A 114 -12.48 -9.92 6.13
N ASP A 115 -13.54 -10.19 6.86
CA ASP A 115 -13.70 -11.44 7.62
C ASP A 115 -13.84 -12.67 6.71
N THR A 116 -14.49 -12.52 5.53
CA THR A 116 -14.70 -13.61 4.56
C THR A 116 -13.47 -13.96 3.74
N ILE A 117 -12.53 -13.04 3.56
CA ILE A 117 -11.31 -13.24 2.77
C ILE A 117 -10.47 -14.40 3.33
N GLY A 118 -10.48 -14.62 4.64
CA GLY A 118 -9.79 -15.73 5.26
C GLY A 118 -8.26 -15.70 5.07
N SER A 119 -7.63 -16.86 5.26
CA SER A 119 -6.17 -17.04 5.13
C SER A 119 -5.72 -17.55 3.76
N ILE A 120 -6.56 -17.42 2.73
CA ILE A 120 -6.20 -17.85 1.37
C ILE A 120 -5.24 -16.88 0.66
N TYR A 121 -5.14 -15.65 1.18
CA TYR A 121 -4.25 -14.61 0.67
C TYR A 121 -3.02 -14.44 1.55
N ASP A 122 -1.88 -14.16 0.93
CA ASP A 122 -0.65 -13.76 1.61
C ASP A 122 -0.68 -12.28 2.03
N GLY A 123 -1.48 -11.49 1.34
CA GLY A 123 -1.67 -10.08 1.68
C GLY A 123 -2.94 -9.48 1.08
N VAL A 124 -3.40 -8.43 1.73
CA VAL A 124 -4.57 -7.65 1.34
C VAL A 124 -4.19 -6.18 1.26
N ALA A 125 -4.58 -5.52 0.17
CA ALA A 125 -4.47 -4.08 -0.02
C ALA A 125 -5.88 -3.50 -0.07
N VAL A 126 -6.22 -2.56 0.81
CA VAL A 126 -7.61 -2.10 0.98
C VAL A 126 -7.72 -0.59 1.14
N VAL A 127 -8.68 0.02 0.43
CA VAL A 127 -9.14 1.38 0.76
C VAL A 127 -10.06 1.26 1.97
N ALA A 128 -9.61 1.77 3.12
CA ALA A 128 -10.25 1.45 4.39
C ALA A 128 -10.79 2.68 5.11
N LEU A 129 -11.98 2.54 5.66
CA LEU A 129 -12.61 3.46 6.59
C LEU A 129 -11.95 3.34 7.98
N ASP A 130 -11.53 4.46 8.60
CA ASP A 130 -11.02 4.44 9.99
C ASP A 130 -12.18 4.33 10.99
N HIS A 131 -12.64 3.10 11.16
CA HIS A 131 -13.74 2.75 12.06
C HIS A 131 -13.33 1.57 12.95
N PRO A 132 -13.74 1.52 14.26
CA PRO A 132 -13.36 0.44 15.18
C PRO A 132 -13.59 -0.96 14.62
N ARG A 133 -14.75 -1.20 14.01
CA ARG A 133 -15.14 -2.48 13.43
C ARG A 133 -14.19 -2.92 12.29
N VAL A 134 -13.82 -1.97 11.41
CA VAL A 134 -12.88 -2.23 10.31
C VAL A 134 -11.47 -2.50 10.86
N ARG A 135 -11.06 -1.73 11.86
CA ARG A 135 -9.76 -1.92 12.54
C ARG A 135 -9.64 -3.31 13.17
N GLU A 136 -10.70 -3.77 13.84
CA GLU A 136 -10.77 -5.14 14.40
C GLU A 136 -10.60 -6.19 13.29
N ALA A 137 -11.31 -6.07 12.17
CA ALA A 137 -11.22 -7.00 11.05
C ALA A 137 -9.81 -7.00 10.42
N LEU A 138 -9.19 -5.84 10.23
CA LEU A 138 -7.80 -5.72 9.75
C LEU A 138 -6.80 -6.37 10.71
N ASN A 139 -6.99 -6.17 12.02
CA ASN A 139 -6.14 -6.78 13.03
C ASN A 139 -6.29 -8.30 13.06
N ALA A 140 -7.51 -8.81 12.91
CA ALA A 140 -7.78 -10.24 12.83
C ALA A 140 -7.15 -10.88 11.59
N LEU A 141 -7.13 -10.20 10.44
CA LEU A 141 -6.40 -10.64 9.26
C LEU A 141 -4.89 -10.74 9.53
N ALA A 142 -4.30 -9.71 10.13
CA ALA A 142 -2.89 -9.69 10.46
C ALA A 142 -2.51 -10.81 11.45
N GLU A 143 -3.37 -11.11 12.44
CA GLU A 143 -3.18 -12.22 13.39
C GLU A 143 -3.25 -13.59 12.71
N ARG A 144 -3.99 -13.72 11.63
CA ARG A 144 -4.01 -14.93 10.78
C ARG A 144 -2.82 -15.03 9.84
N GLY A 145 -1.87 -14.09 9.90
CA GLY A 145 -0.66 -14.08 9.08
C GLY A 145 -0.82 -13.43 7.71
N VAL A 146 -1.93 -12.76 7.43
CA VAL A 146 -2.17 -12.00 6.20
C VAL A 146 -1.56 -10.61 6.34
N SER A 147 -0.67 -10.22 5.42
CA SER A 147 -0.08 -8.88 5.41
C SER A 147 -1.12 -7.85 4.95
N VAL A 148 -1.39 -6.83 5.76
CA VAL A 148 -2.37 -5.80 5.45
C VAL A 148 -1.68 -4.51 5.02
N VAL A 149 -2.10 -3.96 3.88
CA VAL A 149 -1.71 -2.64 3.38
C VAL A 149 -2.96 -1.80 3.21
N THR A 150 -2.95 -0.57 3.75
CA THR A 150 -4.02 0.39 3.47
C THR A 150 -3.66 1.25 2.26
N LEU A 151 -4.64 1.57 1.44
CA LEU A 151 -4.49 2.35 0.21
C LEU A 151 -5.34 3.62 0.30
N VAL A 152 -4.83 4.73 -0.21
CA VAL A 152 -5.54 6.02 -0.36
C VAL A 152 -6.00 6.61 0.97
N SER A 153 -6.86 5.90 1.70
CA SER A 153 -7.30 6.22 3.06
C SER A 153 -6.69 5.24 4.06
N ASP A 154 -6.28 5.74 5.22
CA ASP A 154 -5.48 4.99 6.20
C ASP A 154 -6.24 4.66 7.48
N VAL A 155 -5.82 3.56 8.13
CA VAL A 155 -6.25 3.15 9.47
C VAL A 155 -5.01 2.99 10.37
N PRO A 156 -4.40 4.10 10.86
CA PRO A 156 -3.08 4.09 11.51
C PRO A 156 -3.00 3.21 12.76
N SER A 157 -4.12 3.07 13.47
CA SER A 157 -4.18 2.28 14.72
C SER A 157 -4.42 0.78 14.48
N SER A 158 -4.38 0.32 13.21
CA SER A 158 -4.47 -1.10 12.87
C SER A 158 -3.08 -1.75 12.79
N LYS A 159 -3.06 -3.09 12.78
CA LYS A 159 -1.84 -3.90 12.57
C LYS A 159 -1.41 -3.97 11.09
N ARG A 160 -1.73 -2.94 10.30
CA ARG A 160 -1.26 -2.86 8.92
C ARG A 160 0.27 -2.78 8.86
N VAL A 161 0.87 -3.39 7.84
CA VAL A 161 2.33 -3.34 7.65
C VAL A 161 2.76 -2.06 6.93
N HIS A 162 1.88 -1.48 6.09
CA HIS A 162 2.20 -0.26 5.35
C HIS A 162 0.93 0.49 4.92
N TYR A 163 1.10 1.79 4.64
CA TYR A 163 0.13 2.66 3.97
C TYR A 163 0.72 3.12 2.64
N VAL A 164 -0.10 3.07 1.60
CA VAL A 164 0.23 3.58 0.26
C VAL A 164 -0.76 4.68 -0.09
N GLY A 165 -0.29 5.91 -0.08
CA GLY A 165 -1.07 7.10 -0.37
C GLY A 165 -0.22 8.36 -0.24
N ILE A 166 -0.86 9.51 -0.39
CA ILE A 166 -0.20 10.82 -0.23
C ILE A 166 -0.35 11.32 1.21
N ASP A 167 0.43 12.33 1.59
CA ASP A 167 0.15 13.16 2.77
C ASP A 167 -1.05 14.08 2.45
N ASN A 168 -2.23 13.66 2.91
CA ASN A 168 -3.48 14.37 2.63
C ASN A 168 -3.54 15.75 3.28
N SER A 169 -2.95 15.92 4.46
CA SER A 169 -2.84 17.22 5.10
C SER A 169 -1.95 18.17 4.29
N ALA A 170 -0.82 17.69 3.78
CA ALA A 170 0.04 18.47 2.89
C ALA A 170 -0.66 18.82 1.57
N ALA A 171 -1.43 17.90 0.99
CA ALA A 171 -2.22 18.16 -0.20
C ALA A 171 -3.27 19.27 0.06
N GLY A 172 -3.97 19.21 1.20
CA GLY A 172 -4.90 20.25 1.62
C GLY A 172 -4.23 21.62 1.78
N ARG A 173 -3.08 21.68 2.48
CA ARG A 173 -2.30 22.92 2.63
C ARG A 173 -1.87 23.49 1.28
N THR A 174 -1.43 22.64 0.36
CA THR A 174 -1.02 23.05 -0.98
C THR A 174 -2.19 23.67 -1.75
N ALA A 175 -3.36 23.03 -1.73
CA ALA A 175 -4.56 23.53 -2.39
C ALA A 175 -4.99 24.90 -1.81
N ALA A 176 -4.97 25.05 -0.49
CA ALA A 176 -5.29 26.31 0.18
C ALA A 176 -4.31 27.43 -0.17
N THR A 177 -3.01 27.14 -0.18
CA THR A 177 -1.98 28.10 -0.57
C THR A 177 -2.16 28.57 -2.02
N LEU A 178 -2.43 27.63 -2.95
CA LEU A 178 -2.68 27.98 -4.34
C LEU A 178 -3.94 28.85 -4.49
N MET A 179 -5.02 28.46 -3.84
CA MET A 179 -6.28 29.22 -3.85
C MET A 179 -6.12 30.60 -3.23
N GLY A 180 -5.47 30.67 -2.07
CA GLY A 180 -5.21 31.92 -1.36
C GLY A 180 -4.36 32.89 -2.20
N ARG A 181 -3.29 32.42 -2.84
CA ARG A 181 -2.46 33.24 -3.74
C ARG A 181 -3.24 33.72 -4.97
N TYR A 182 -4.10 32.87 -5.55
CA TYR A 182 -4.91 33.23 -6.70
C TYR A 182 -5.97 34.30 -6.36
N LEU A 183 -6.51 34.27 -5.14
CA LEU A 183 -7.56 35.15 -4.66
C LEU A 183 -7.03 36.29 -3.80
N SER A 184 -5.73 36.41 -3.56
CA SER A 184 -4.97 37.15 -2.52
C SER A 184 -5.64 38.39 -1.90
N ASP A 185 -6.19 39.32 -2.73
CA ASP A 185 -6.75 40.59 -2.27
C ASP A 185 -8.29 40.62 -2.28
N ARG A 186 -8.91 39.47 -2.60
CA ARG A 186 -10.36 39.35 -2.69
C ARG A 186 -10.95 38.95 -1.34
N ARG A 187 -12.09 39.54 -1.00
CA ARG A 187 -12.95 39.01 0.04
C ARG A 187 -13.94 38.03 -0.61
N GLY A 188 -14.10 36.84 -0.04
CA GLY A 188 -14.98 35.86 -0.62
C GLY A 188 -15.28 34.70 0.29
N LYS A 189 -16.16 33.82 -0.21
CA LYS A 189 -16.53 32.57 0.44
C LYS A 189 -15.99 31.43 -0.40
N VAL A 190 -15.38 30.44 0.27
CA VAL A 190 -14.83 29.23 -0.34
C VAL A 190 -15.67 28.06 0.10
N GLY A 191 -16.31 27.38 -0.85
CA GLY A 191 -17.03 26.14 -0.61
C GLY A 191 -16.10 24.94 -0.72
N LEU A 192 -16.22 23.99 0.20
CA LEU A 192 -15.54 22.70 0.15
C LEU A 192 -16.55 21.60 -0.12
N ILE A 193 -16.22 20.74 -1.10
CA ILE A 193 -16.97 19.53 -1.41
C ILE A 193 -16.01 18.36 -1.21
N ALA A 194 -16.37 17.44 -0.31
CA ALA A 194 -15.61 16.23 -0.02
C ALA A 194 -16.40 15.01 -0.49
N GLY A 195 -15.73 13.93 -0.84
CA GLY A 195 -16.40 12.66 -1.15
C GLY A 195 -17.12 12.12 0.08
N SER A 196 -16.39 11.88 1.16
CA SER A 196 -16.96 11.48 2.45
C SER A 196 -16.07 11.89 3.62
N LEU A 197 -16.69 12.46 4.65
CA LEU A 197 -16.00 12.75 5.92
C LEU A 197 -15.84 11.52 6.82
N SER A 198 -16.29 10.36 6.36
CA SER A 198 -16.01 9.08 7.02
C SER A 198 -14.63 8.53 6.67
N LEU A 199 -14.06 8.94 5.54
CA LEU A 199 -12.71 8.55 5.11
C LEU A 199 -11.66 9.54 5.60
N ARG A 200 -10.60 9.02 6.19
CA ARG A 200 -9.54 9.80 6.83
C ARG A 200 -8.81 10.73 5.86
N ASP A 201 -8.59 10.31 4.63
CA ASP A 201 -7.94 11.11 3.59
C ASP A 201 -8.71 12.41 3.29
N HIS A 202 -10.05 12.37 3.29
CA HIS A 202 -10.88 13.57 3.11
C HIS A 202 -10.81 14.50 4.32
N ILE A 203 -10.87 13.95 5.55
CA ILE A 203 -10.76 14.74 6.78
C ILE A 203 -9.40 15.43 6.86
N GLU A 204 -8.31 14.71 6.62
CA GLU A 204 -6.95 15.27 6.68
C GLU A 204 -6.74 16.33 5.62
N ARG A 205 -7.28 16.15 4.42
CA ARG A 205 -7.19 17.12 3.32
C ARG A 205 -7.97 18.37 3.63
N GLN A 206 -9.18 18.24 4.17
CA GLN A 206 -9.98 19.36 4.67
C GLN A 206 -9.25 20.11 5.77
N PHE A 207 -8.76 19.41 6.79
CA PHE A 207 -8.05 20.02 7.91
C PHE A 207 -6.84 20.84 7.45
N GLY A 208 -6.00 20.27 6.59
CA GLY A 208 -4.85 20.98 6.02
C GLY A 208 -5.25 22.22 5.22
N PHE A 209 -6.34 22.15 4.47
CA PHE A 209 -6.87 23.26 3.71
C PHE A 209 -7.38 24.39 4.61
N GLU A 210 -8.24 24.07 5.57
CA GLU A 210 -8.82 25.06 6.50
C GLU A 210 -7.75 25.73 7.35
N GLN A 211 -6.74 24.98 7.80
CA GLN A 211 -5.64 25.51 8.59
C GLN A 211 -4.91 26.65 7.87
N VAL A 212 -4.52 26.47 6.62
CA VAL A 212 -3.81 27.51 5.86
C VAL A 212 -4.73 28.67 5.51
N LEU A 213 -5.94 28.37 5.01
CA LEU A 213 -6.84 29.43 4.57
C LEU A 213 -7.24 30.37 5.73
N THR A 214 -7.53 29.82 6.89
CA THR A 214 -7.93 30.59 8.06
C THR A 214 -6.80 31.47 8.60
N HIS A 215 -5.54 30.96 8.59
CA HIS A 215 -4.42 31.69 9.19
C HIS A 215 -3.74 32.66 8.22
N GLU A 216 -3.58 32.26 6.97
CA GLU A 216 -2.81 33.07 6.00
C GLU A 216 -3.69 33.94 5.10
N TYR A 217 -4.99 33.61 4.96
CA TYR A 217 -5.91 34.31 4.08
C TYR A 217 -7.24 34.65 4.78
N PRO A 218 -7.21 35.45 5.85
CA PRO A 218 -8.39 35.73 6.70
C PRO A 218 -9.53 36.44 5.97
N ASN A 219 -9.29 37.01 4.80
CA ASN A 219 -10.32 37.59 3.94
C ASN A 219 -11.19 36.56 3.22
N LEU A 220 -10.79 35.28 3.22
CA LEU A 220 -11.50 34.17 2.60
C LEU A 220 -12.20 33.34 3.67
N GLN A 221 -13.53 33.36 3.67
CA GLN A 221 -14.32 32.57 4.60
C GLN A 221 -14.55 31.17 4.05
N VAL A 222 -14.07 30.13 4.74
CA VAL A 222 -14.42 28.72 4.42
C VAL A 222 -15.85 28.46 4.87
N LEU A 223 -16.67 27.94 3.95
CA LEU A 223 -18.04 27.53 4.26
C LEU A 223 -18.01 26.09 4.83
N PRO A 224 -19.09 25.69 5.55
CA PRO A 224 -19.23 24.30 5.97
C PRO A 224 -19.09 23.34 4.79
N VAL A 225 -18.32 22.27 4.98
CA VAL A 225 -18.09 21.25 3.96
C VAL A 225 -19.41 20.56 3.57
N ARG A 226 -19.50 20.18 2.29
CA ARG A 226 -20.58 19.34 1.76
C ARG A 226 -20.02 18.01 1.31
N GLU A 227 -20.76 16.92 1.55
CA GLU A 227 -20.40 15.58 1.10
C GLU A 227 -21.12 15.24 -0.19
N SER A 228 -20.38 14.66 -1.17
CA SER A 228 -20.91 14.19 -2.46
C SER A 228 -20.98 12.65 -2.55
N ARG A 229 -20.39 11.93 -1.61
CA ARG A 229 -20.14 10.46 -1.65
C ARG A 229 -19.37 10.01 -2.89
N ASP A 230 -18.55 10.91 -3.45
CA ASP A 230 -17.80 10.70 -4.70
C ASP A 230 -18.69 10.33 -5.90
N ASP A 231 -19.97 10.65 -5.82
CA ASP A 231 -20.96 10.44 -6.88
C ASP A 231 -21.19 11.77 -7.62
N TRP A 232 -21.17 11.72 -8.96
CA TRP A 232 -21.26 12.89 -9.85
C TRP A 232 -22.48 12.78 -10.75
#